data_5776435f0ff7ab04d842870300919371
#
_entry.id   5776435f0ff7ab04d842870300919371
#
_cell.length_a   1.000
_cell.length_b   1.000
_cell.length_c   1.000
_cell.angle_alpha   90.00
_cell.angle_beta   90.00
_cell.angle_gamma   90.00
#
_symmetry.space_group_name_H-M   'P 1'
#
loop_
_entity.id
_entity.type
_entity.pdbx_description
1 polymer ?
#
loop_
_entity_poly.entity_id
_entity_poly.type
_entity_poly.pdbx_seq_one_letter_code
_entity_poly.pdbx_strand_id
1 'polypeptide(L)'
;FVYGIFTKSQDPMFVEIQGISEYDFVILDSEHGPYSVSQQQNNIRAALLRGLLPIVRVSELSENMIGKALDIGALGVQVPQIENAKQAKKAVKYARFYPYGERGVCRFVSAADYSAKDRNEYFKSSKDLLVILQLEGVQAISNLDEILDVEGIDIIFIGPYDLSQSLGVPGDIKNPKVLNAMINIVEKAKEKNIVVGTFTDDYEMVTKWKNMGVQYISYSTDSGMFYDYSRDVYNALRMCGEKEKKSLVLDSTLSNGGQVIDWKYSDKDIKFILDKLENSKIEFIEMGILNDTI
;
A
#
# COMPACT_ATOMS: atom_id res chain seq x y z
N PHE A 1 16.59 0.08 -3.40
CA PHE A 1 15.16 0.10 -3.16
C PHE A 1 14.82 1.30 -2.30
N VAL A 2 13.70 1.98 -2.60
CA VAL A 2 13.16 3.08 -1.81
C VAL A 2 11.72 2.80 -1.45
N TYR A 3 11.32 3.21 -0.24
CA TYR A 3 10.01 2.95 0.32
C TYR A 3 9.30 4.25 0.67
N GLY A 4 8.05 4.32 0.32
CA GLY A 4 7.22 5.46 0.61
C GLY A 4 5.79 5.08 0.94
N ILE A 5 4.97 6.10 1.06
CA ILE A 5 3.58 5.96 1.46
C ILE A 5 2.72 6.98 0.71
N PHE A 6 1.49 6.60 0.38
CA PHE A 6 0.48 7.56 -0.05
C PHE A 6 -0.12 8.27 1.15
N THR A 7 -0.18 9.58 1.10
CA THR A 7 -0.77 10.41 2.14
C THR A 7 -2.01 11.11 1.62
N LYS A 8 -3.10 10.94 2.34
CA LYS A 8 -4.41 11.57 2.09
C LYS A 8 -4.81 12.54 3.21
N SER A 9 -4.14 12.48 4.36
CA SER A 9 -4.34 13.43 5.45
C SER A 9 -3.89 14.82 5.05
N GLN A 10 -4.71 15.81 5.38
CA GLN A 10 -4.40 17.22 5.16
C GLN A 10 -3.47 17.80 6.24
N ASP A 11 -3.29 17.09 7.35
CA ASP A 11 -2.47 17.55 8.47
C ASP A 11 -1.00 17.19 8.26
N PRO A 12 -0.09 18.18 8.24
CA PRO A 12 1.34 17.97 8.11
C PRO A 12 1.97 17.06 9.16
N MET A 13 1.34 16.90 10.32
CA MET A 13 1.81 15.99 11.39
C MET A 13 1.99 14.56 10.87
N PHE A 14 1.08 14.06 10.02
CA PHE A 14 1.22 12.73 9.44
C PHE A 14 2.46 12.60 8.57
N VAL A 15 2.77 13.64 7.79
CA VAL A 15 3.98 13.68 6.95
C VAL A 15 5.24 13.75 7.81
N GLU A 16 5.23 14.51 8.91
CA GLU A 16 6.34 14.53 9.86
C GLU A 16 6.58 13.17 10.49
N ILE A 17 5.51 12.47 10.92
CA ILE A 17 5.59 11.12 11.47
C ILE A 17 6.20 10.15 10.45
N GLN A 18 5.81 10.22 9.18
CA GLN A 18 6.37 9.40 8.11
C GLN A 18 7.87 9.64 7.94
N GLY A 19 8.32 10.90 7.97
CA GLY A 19 9.74 11.22 7.91
C GLY A 19 10.52 10.74 9.13
N ILE A 20 9.95 10.86 10.33
CA ILE A 20 10.56 10.32 11.57
C ILE A 20 10.63 8.78 11.52
N SER A 21 9.70 8.14 10.81
CA SER A 21 9.67 6.70 10.59
C SER A 21 10.62 6.23 9.46
N GLU A 22 11.47 7.13 8.96
CA GLU A 22 12.54 6.83 7.99
C GLU A 22 12.05 6.35 6.61
N TYR A 23 10.85 6.77 6.20
CA TYR A 23 10.46 6.59 4.80
C TYR A 23 11.31 7.47 3.89
N ASP A 24 11.58 7.00 2.66
CA ASP A 24 12.38 7.72 1.68
C ASP A 24 11.58 8.81 0.96
N PHE A 25 10.30 8.55 0.68
CA PHE A 25 9.42 9.47 -0.04
C PHE A 25 7.97 9.43 0.47
N VAL A 26 7.24 10.49 0.16
CA VAL A 26 5.80 10.56 0.37
C VAL A 26 5.10 10.96 -0.93
N ILE A 27 3.98 10.31 -1.25
CA ILE A 27 3.11 10.70 -2.35
C ILE A 27 1.89 11.43 -1.78
N LEU A 28 1.84 12.74 -1.99
CA LEU A 28 0.70 13.58 -1.64
C LEU A 28 -0.36 13.42 -2.72
N ASP A 29 -1.45 12.76 -2.38
CA ASP A 29 -2.43 12.26 -3.34
C ASP A 29 -3.54 13.28 -3.62
N SER A 30 -3.50 13.93 -4.78
CA SER A 30 -4.55 14.85 -5.23
C SER A 30 -5.54 14.22 -6.21
N GLU A 31 -5.32 12.99 -6.62
CA GLU A 31 -6.29 12.26 -7.42
C GLU A 31 -7.46 11.76 -6.55
N HIS A 32 -7.14 11.10 -5.43
CA HIS A 32 -8.13 10.54 -4.51
C HIS A 32 -8.10 11.15 -3.10
N GLY A 33 -7.25 12.11 -2.86
CA GLY A 33 -7.15 12.85 -1.61
C GLY A 33 -7.83 14.22 -1.68
N PRO A 34 -8.36 14.76 -0.58
CA PRO A 34 -9.14 16.00 -0.56
C PRO A 34 -8.27 17.27 -0.42
N TYR A 35 -7.12 17.33 -1.10
CA TYR A 35 -6.18 18.44 -0.94
C TYR A 35 -6.57 19.72 -1.65
N SER A 36 -6.41 20.85 -0.95
CA SER A 36 -6.16 22.15 -1.56
C SER A 36 -4.66 22.38 -1.81
N VAL A 37 -4.32 23.31 -2.71
CA VAL A 37 -2.91 23.68 -2.98
C VAL A 37 -2.18 24.18 -1.72
N SER A 38 -2.89 24.91 -0.85
CA SER A 38 -2.33 25.42 0.40
C SER A 38 -1.96 24.29 1.37
N GLN A 39 -2.82 23.28 1.49
CA GLN A 39 -2.56 22.11 2.33
C GLN A 39 -1.39 21.28 1.79
N GLN A 40 -1.34 21.04 0.49
CA GLN A 40 -0.19 20.39 -0.15
C GLN A 40 1.12 21.10 0.14
N GLN A 41 1.14 22.44 0.07
CA GLN A 41 2.34 23.21 0.35
C GLN A 41 2.81 23.02 1.80
N ASN A 42 1.90 22.92 2.78
CA ASN A 42 2.27 22.65 4.16
C ASN A 42 2.81 21.23 4.34
N ASN A 43 2.21 20.25 3.69
CA ASN A 43 2.70 18.86 3.71
C ASN A 43 4.09 18.74 3.04
N ILE A 44 4.33 19.45 1.94
CA ILE A 44 5.65 19.52 1.29
C ILE A 44 6.70 20.11 2.23
N ARG A 45 6.37 21.18 2.95
CA ARG A 45 7.28 21.79 3.94
C ARG A 45 7.62 20.81 5.07
N ALA A 46 6.61 20.09 5.57
CA ALA A 46 6.82 19.06 6.58
C ALA A 46 7.73 17.92 6.09
N ALA A 47 7.52 17.45 4.85
CA ALA A 47 8.36 16.44 4.23
C ALA A 47 9.82 16.92 4.11
N LEU A 48 10.04 18.11 3.56
CA LEU A 48 11.38 18.66 3.39
C LEU A 48 12.09 18.89 4.73
N LEU A 49 11.36 19.31 5.78
CA LEU A 49 11.91 19.48 7.15
C LEU A 49 12.44 18.15 7.71
N ARG A 50 11.88 17.03 7.31
CA ARG A 50 12.23 15.69 7.79
C ARG A 50 13.14 14.91 6.82
N GLY A 51 13.57 15.53 5.72
CA GLY A 51 14.38 14.85 4.70
C GLY A 51 13.62 13.84 3.83
N LEU A 52 12.29 13.86 3.89
CA LEU A 52 11.41 13.01 3.11
C LEU A 52 11.18 13.64 1.73
N LEU A 53 11.28 12.85 0.66
CA LEU A 53 11.10 13.34 -0.70
C LEU A 53 9.60 13.54 -1.03
N PRO A 54 9.11 14.79 -1.18
CA PRO A 54 7.70 15.03 -1.49
C PRO A 54 7.42 14.89 -2.98
N ILE A 55 6.58 13.92 -3.32
CA ILE A 55 5.99 13.72 -4.64
C ILE A 55 4.52 14.14 -4.59
N VAL A 56 4.03 14.86 -5.57
CA VAL A 56 2.60 15.15 -5.71
C VAL A 56 2.02 14.29 -6.82
N ARG A 57 1.06 13.42 -6.49
CA ARG A 57 0.22 12.81 -7.50
C ARG A 57 -0.87 13.82 -7.88
N VAL A 58 -0.78 14.34 -9.11
CA VAL A 58 -1.78 15.27 -9.65
C VAL A 58 -3.07 14.51 -9.99
N SER A 59 -4.21 15.19 -10.05
CA SER A 59 -5.49 14.54 -10.34
C SER A 59 -5.66 14.15 -11.81
N GLU A 60 -4.92 14.80 -12.71
CA GLU A 60 -4.97 14.55 -14.15
C GLU A 60 -3.73 15.10 -14.85
N LEU A 61 -3.51 14.73 -16.10
CA LEU A 61 -2.50 15.29 -16.97
C LEU A 61 -2.86 16.73 -17.35
N SER A 62 -2.43 17.70 -16.56
CA SER A 62 -2.70 19.12 -16.73
C SER A 62 -1.43 19.94 -16.54
N GLU A 63 -1.15 20.87 -17.48
CA GLU A 63 -0.03 21.80 -17.38
C GLU A 63 -0.11 22.63 -16.09
N ASN A 64 -1.32 23.12 -15.77
CA ASN A 64 -1.55 23.94 -14.58
C ASN A 64 -1.30 23.13 -13.30
N MET A 65 -1.80 21.90 -13.20
CA MET A 65 -1.66 21.08 -12.00
C MET A 65 -0.21 20.65 -11.78
N ILE A 66 0.48 20.20 -12.82
CA ILE A 66 1.90 19.85 -12.78
C ILE A 66 2.74 21.06 -12.39
N GLY A 67 2.56 22.19 -13.10
CA GLY A 67 3.28 23.42 -12.81
C GLY A 67 3.07 23.89 -11.37
N LYS A 68 1.82 23.88 -10.89
CA LYS A 68 1.46 24.30 -9.54
C LYS A 68 2.05 23.42 -8.45
N ALA A 69 2.02 22.10 -8.63
CA ALA A 69 2.63 21.14 -7.70
C ALA A 69 4.14 21.40 -7.55
N LEU A 70 4.82 21.65 -8.66
CA LEU A 70 6.25 21.95 -8.67
C LEU A 70 6.56 23.36 -8.11
N ASP A 71 5.69 24.34 -8.35
CA ASP A 71 5.86 25.72 -7.85
C ASP A 71 5.76 25.80 -6.31
N ILE A 72 4.90 24.99 -5.69
CA ILE A 72 4.78 24.93 -4.24
C ILE A 72 5.91 24.12 -3.56
N GLY A 73 6.82 23.52 -4.35
CA GLY A 73 8.06 22.91 -3.86
C GLY A 73 8.10 21.39 -3.88
N ALA A 74 7.18 20.71 -4.58
CA ALA A 74 7.31 19.27 -4.80
C ALA A 74 8.62 18.95 -5.55
N LEU A 75 9.29 17.87 -5.18
CA LEU A 75 10.49 17.39 -5.84
C LEU A 75 10.20 16.37 -6.94
N GLY A 76 8.95 16.06 -7.16
CA GLY A 76 8.48 15.27 -8.29
C GLY A 76 6.96 15.33 -8.43
N VAL A 77 6.50 14.90 -9.58
CA VAL A 77 5.08 14.75 -9.89
C VAL A 77 4.81 13.34 -10.39
N GLN A 78 3.72 12.76 -9.91
CA GLN A 78 3.17 11.51 -10.42
C GLN A 78 1.91 11.83 -11.22
N VAL A 79 1.91 11.47 -12.49
CA VAL A 79 0.81 11.77 -13.42
C VAL A 79 0.04 10.47 -13.70
N PRO A 80 -1.24 10.38 -13.27
CA PRO A 80 -2.04 9.19 -13.44
C PRO A 80 -2.53 9.01 -14.87
N GLN A 81 -3.02 7.83 -15.19
CA GLN A 81 -3.77 7.49 -16.40
C GLN A 81 -3.03 7.83 -17.71
N ILE A 82 -1.73 7.58 -17.75
CA ILE A 82 -0.95 7.72 -18.98
C ILE A 82 -1.16 6.51 -19.88
N GLU A 83 -1.66 6.73 -21.08
CA GLU A 83 -2.09 5.71 -22.02
C GLU A 83 -1.24 5.62 -23.30
N ASN A 84 -0.47 6.68 -23.65
CA ASN A 84 0.29 6.75 -24.88
C ASN A 84 1.47 7.74 -24.79
N ALA A 85 2.39 7.65 -25.76
CA ALA A 85 3.58 8.49 -25.83
C ALA A 85 3.27 10.00 -25.94
N LYS A 86 2.15 10.39 -26.54
CA LYS A 86 1.75 11.81 -26.61
C LYS A 86 1.45 12.40 -25.25
N GLN A 87 0.75 11.63 -24.40
CA GLN A 87 0.49 12.02 -23.01
C GLN A 87 1.78 12.03 -22.19
N ALA A 88 2.62 11.01 -22.33
CA ALA A 88 3.93 10.93 -21.68
C ALA A 88 4.82 12.14 -22.01
N LYS A 89 4.94 12.51 -23.28
CA LYS A 89 5.67 13.70 -23.73
C LYS A 89 5.10 14.98 -23.13
N LYS A 90 3.78 15.13 -23.01
CA LYS A 90 3.16 16.28 -22.38
C LYS A 90 3.52 16.36 -20.89
N ALA A 91 3.48 15.25 -20.15
CA ALA A 91 3.83 15.24 -18.74
C ALA A 91 5.27 15.72 -18.51
N VAL A 92 6.24 15.21 -19.25
CA VAL A 92 7.63 15.66 -19.21
C VAL A 92 7.75 17.14 -19.57
N LYS A 93 7.10 17.56 -20.64
CA LYS A 93 7.12 18.94 -21.15
C LYS A 93 6.60 19.96 -20.14
N TYR A 94 5.52 19.61 -19.41
CA TYR A 94 4.91 20.48 -18.39
C TYR A 94 5.72 20.52 -17.08
N ALA A 95 6.58 19.52 -16.84
CA ALA A 95 7.42 19.47 -15.64
C ALA A 95 8.77 20.20 -15.79
N ARG A 96 9.27 20.38 -17.02
CA ARG A 96 10.61 20.89 -17.32
C ARG A 96 10.59 22.32 -17.86
N PHE A 97 11.61 23.09 -17.52
CA PHE A 97 11.88 24.37 -18.21
C PHE A 97 12.61 24.16 -19.54
N TYR A 98 12.57 25.17 -20.39
CA TYR A 98 13.36 25.20 -21.64
C TYR A 98 14.86 24.95 -21.35
N PRO A 99 15.58 24.17 -22.16
CA PRO A 99 15.17 23.54 -23.44
C PRO A 99 14.47 22.17 -23.30
N TYR A 100 14.29 21.64 -22.08
CA TYR A 100 13.79 20.29 -21.85
C TYR A 100 12.26 20.19 -21.80
N GLY A 101 11.59 21.35 -21.72
CA GLY A 101 10.14 21.43 -21.64
C GLY A 101 9.62 22.84 -21.83
N GLU A 102 8.36 23.07 -21.46
CA GLU A 102 7.62 24.33 -21.62
C GLU A 102 6.92 24.77 -20.32
N ARG A 103 7.39 24.31 -19.15
CA ARG A 103 6.84 24.73 -17.86
C ARG A 103 6.83 26.24 -17.75
N GLY A 104 5.67 26.83 -17.34
CA GLY A 104 5.54 28.25 -17.07
C GLY A 104 6.53 28.73 -16.01
N VAL A 105 7.06 29.93 -16.20
CA VAL A 105 8.14 30.47 -15.36
C VAL A 105 7.61 31.46 -14.32
N CYS A 106 7.80 31.15 -13.04
CA CYS A 106 7.68 32.09 -11.95
C CYS A 106 8.83 31.90 -10.96
N ARG A 107 9.50 32.96 -10.54
CA ARG A 107 10.58 32.93 -9.55
C ARG A 107 10.10 33.28 -8.13
N PHE A 108 8.88 33.78 -7.99
CA PHE A 108 8.34 34.23 -6.70
C PHE A 108 7.52 33.12 -6.02
N VAL A 109 7.96 31.88 -6.17
CA VAL A 109 7.32 30.66 -5.68
C VAL A 109 8.22 29.93 -4.70
N SER A 110 7.66 29.00 -3.91
CA SER A 110 8.38 28.22 -2.89
C SER A 110 9.58 27.47 -3.48
N ALA A 111 9.42 26.85 -4.64
CA ALA A 111 10.49 26.10 -5.33
C ALA A 111 11.73 26.93 -5.68
N ALA A 112 11.58 28.25 -5.79
CA ALA A 112 12.65 29.21 -6.08
C ALA A 112 13.05 30.03 -4.84
N ASP A 113 12.71 29.58 -3.62
CA ASP A 113 12.92 30.30 -2.37
C ASP A 113 12.44 31.76 -2.46
N TYR A 114 11.28 31.96 -3.12
CA TYR A 114 10.66 33.25 -3.35
C TYR A 114 11.59 34.27 -4.04
N SER A 115 12.40 33.82 -4.99
CA SER A 115 13.44 34.50 -5.77
C SER A 115 14.84 34.59 -5.12
N ALA A 116 15.04 34.07 -3.93
CA ALA A 116 16.36 34.08 -3.29
C ALA A 116 17.34 33.10 -3.95
N LYS A 117 16.84 32.02 -4.55
CA LYS A 117 17.65 31.06 -5.30
C LYS A 117 18.28 31.70 -6.54
N ASP A 118 19.54 31.37 -6.84
CA ASP A 118 20.15 31.83 -8.09
C ASP A 118 19.30 31.47 -9.31
N ARG A 119 19.19 32.41 -10.22
CA ARG A 119 18.34 32.29 -11.40
C ARG A 119 18.71 31.09 -12.26
N ASN A 120 19.98 30.92 -12.56
CA ASN A 120 20.45 29.86 -13.46
C ASN A 120 20.38 28.50 -12.78
N GLU A 121 20.67 28.44 -11.48
CA GLU A 121 20.51 27.24 -10.66
C GLU A 121 19.05 26.78 -10.62
N TYR A 122 18.11 27.68 -10.36
CA TYR A 122 16.68 27.36 -10.35
C TYR A 122 16.19 26.75 -11.66
N PHE A 123 16.55 27.35 -12.80
CA PHE A 123 16.13 26.80 -14.09
C PHE A 123 16.80 25.46 -14.41
N LYS A 124 18.06 25.30 -14.05
CA LYS A 124 18.78 24.01 -14.22
C LYS A 124 18.21 22.90 -13.32
N SER A 125 17.80 23.23 -12.10
CA SER A 125 17.30 22.24 -11.14
C SER A 125 16.00 21.56 -11.57
N SER A 126 15.29 22.08 -12.57
CA SER A 126 14.13 21.37 -13.12
C SER A 126 14.45 20.00 -13.70
N LYS A 127 15.72 19.72 -14.04
CA LYS A 127 16.17 18.42 -14.50
C LYS A 127 16.16 17.34 -13.40
N ASP A 128 16.37 17.79 -12.17
CA ASP A 128 16.50 16.91 -11.00
C ASP A 128 15.14 16.56 -10.39
N LEU A 129 14.06 17.20 -10.88
CA LEU A 129 12.69 16.88 -10.45
C LEU A 129 12.25 15.54 -11.04
N LEU A 130 11.59 14.72 -10.28
CA LEU A 130 11.12 13.41 -10.75
C LEU A 130 9.82 13.55 -11.56
N VAL A 131 9.81 12.94 -12.74
CA VAL A 131 8.61 12.76 -13.56
C VAL A 131 8.22 11.29 -13.52
N ILE A 132 7.13 11.01 -12.83
CA ILE A 132 6.62 9.66 -12.60
C ILE A 132 5.33 9.51 -13.42
N LEU A 133 5.30 8.52 -14.30
CA LEU A 133 4.12 8.23 -15.11
C LEU A 133 3.41 6.98 -14.59
N GLN A 134 2.13 7.11 -14.25
CA GLN A 134 1.34 5.99 -13.75
C GLN A 134 0.64 5.28 -14.91
N LEU A 135 0.98 3.99 -15.07
CA LEU A 135 0.40 3.09 -16.07
C LEU A 135 -0.55 2.11 -15.38
N GLU A 136 -1.80 2.13 -15.76
CA GLU A 136 -2.86 1.41 -15.04
C GLU A 136 -4.00 0.94 -15.93
N GLY A 137 -3.84 1.06 -17.26
CA GLY A 137 -4.86 0.66 -18.23
C GLY A 137 -4.31 -0.23 -19.33
N VAL A 138 -5.19 -1.01 -19.96
CA VAL A 138 -4.84 -1.86 -21.13
C VAL A 138 -4.27 -1.07 -22.30
N GLN A 139 -4.66 0.20 -22.44
CA GLN A 139 -4.12 1.09 -23.48
C GLN A 139 -2.63 1.39 -23.22
N ALA A 140 -2.27 1.65 -21.96
CA ALA A 140 -0.87 1.85 -21.58
C ALA A 140 -0.01 0.61 -21.88
N ILE A 141 -0.53 -0.59 -21.62
CA ILE A 141 0.15 -1.85 -21.92
C ILE A 141 0.34 -2.01 -23.43
N SER A 142 -0.70 -1.70 -24.21
CA SER A 142 -0.65 -1.82 -25.67
C SER A 142 0.35 -0.83 -26.31
N ASN A 143 0.53 0.33 -25.69
CA ASN A 143 1.40 1.42 -26.15
C ASN A 143 2.72 1.51 -25.35
N LEU A 144 3.07 0.45 -24.62
CA LEU A 144 4.16 0.48 -23.64
C LEU A 144 5.50 0.87 -24.26
N ASP A 145 5.83 0.28 -25.40
CA ASP A 145 7.13 0.53 -26.06
C ASP A 145 7.27 2.00 -26.47
N GLU A 146 6.24 2.59 -27.05
CA GLU A 146 6.26 4.00 -27.43
C GLU A 146 6.26 4.97 -26.23
N ILE A 147 5.66 4.56 -25.10
CA ILE A 147 5.71 5.34 -23.85
C ILE A 147 7.14 5.32 -23.30
N LEU A 148 7.76 4.15 -23.24
CA LEU A 148 9.11 3.97 -22.69
C LEU A 148 10.22 4.60 -23.57
N ASP A 149 9.94 4.90 -24.85
CA ASP A 149 10.84 5.63 -25.73
C ASP A 149 10.82 7.16 -25.52
N VAL A 150 9.97 7.66 -24.62
CA VAL A 150 9.91 9.09 -24.32
C VAL A 150 11.02 9.48 -23.36
N GLU A 151 11.89 10.39 -23.79
CA GLU A 151 12.97 10.93 -22.96
C GLU A 151 12.44 11.76 -21.79
N GLY A 152 13.11 11.67 -20.64
CA GLY A 152 12.82 12.49 -19.45
C GLY A 152 11.80 11.88 -18.49
N ILE A 153 11.42 10.63 -18.70
CA ILE A 153 10.69 9.81 -17.72
C ILE A 153 11.70 9.26 -16.71
N ASP A 154 11.47 9.47 -15.42
CA ASP A 154 12.34 8.96 -14.36
C ASP A 154 11.82 7.63 -13.79
N ILE A 155 10.50 7.53 -13.59
CA ILE A 155 9.86 6.36 -12.99
C ILE A 155 8.58 6.02 -13.75
N ILE A 156 8.38 4.74 -14.04
CA ILE A 156 7.07 4.18 -14.39
C ILE A 156 6.44 3.63 -13.12
N PHE A 157 5.28 4.14 -12.74
CA PHE A 157 4.52 3.65 -11.60
C PHE A 157 3.35 2.79 -12.08
N ILE A 158 3.23 1.58 -11.58
CA ILE A 158 2.14 0.67 -11.93
C ILE A 158 1.05 0.78 -10.87
N GLY A 159 -0.17 1.18 -11.25
CA GLY A 159 -1.35 1.19 -10.41
C GLY A 159 -2.06 -0.19 -10.45
N PRO A 160 -1.80 -1.12 -9.50
CA PRO A 160 -2.28 -2.49 -9.63
C PRO A 160 -3.80 -2.63 -9.52
N TYR A 161 -4.46 -1.76 -8.75
CA TYR A 161 -5.92 -1.80 -8.59
C TYR A 161 -6.65 -1.38 -9.86
N ASP A 162 -6.26 -0.24 -10.44
CA ASP A 162 -6.85 0.25 -11.70
C ASP A 162 -6.48 -0.64 -12.88
N LEU A 163 -5.26 -1.18 -12.88
CA LEU A 163 -4.84 -2.19 -13.84
C LEU A 163 -5.72 -3.44 -13.76
N SER A 164 -6.06 -3.92 -12.55
CA SER A 164 -6.97 -5.04 -12.35
C SER A 164 -8.37 -4.76 -12.89
N GLN A 165 -8.89 -3.56 -12.63
CA GLN A 165 -10.16 -3.07 -13.17
C GLN A 165 -10.14 -3.08 -14.71
N SER A 166 -9.10 -2.53 -15.31
CA SER A 166 -8.92 -2.43 -16.76
C SER A 166 -8.79 -3.81 -17.44
N LEU A 167 -8.23 -4.81 -16.73
CA LEU A 167 -8.10 -6.20 -17.20
C LEU A 167 -9.35 -7.06 -16.93
N GLY A 168 -10.43 -6.48 -16.38
CA GLY A 168 -11.70 -7.16 -16.12
C GLY A 168 -11.67 -8.09 -14.90
N VAL A 169 -10.77 -7.84 -13.94
CA VAL A 169 -10.63 -8.58 -12.67
C VAL A 169 -10.50 -7.61 -11.49
N PRO A 170 -11.50 -6.73 -11.26
CA PRO A 170 -11.39 -5.60 -10.35
C PRO A 170 -11.04 -6.02 -8.92
N GLY A 171 -9.98 -5.41 -8.36
CA GLY A 171 -9.50 -5.66 -7.00
C GLY A 171 -8.65 -6.92 -6.85
N ASP A 172 -8.66 -7.85 -7.80
CA ASP A 172 -7.84 -9.07 -7.76
C ASP A 172 -6.43 -8.80 -8.30
N ILE A 173 -5.63 -8.08 -7.51
CA ILE A 173 -4.26 -7.70 -7.86
C ILE A 173 -3.30 -8.91 -7.93
N LYS A 174 -3.69 -10.06 -7.36
CA LYS A 174 -2.93 -11.31 -7.44
C LYS A 174 -3.30 -12.16 -8.66
N ASN A 175 -4.26 -11.71 -9.47
CA ASN A 175 -4.68 -12.41 -10.68
C ASN A 175 -3.51 -12.57 -11.66
N PRO A 176 -3.35 -13.74 -12.30
CA PRO A 176 -2.28 -13.96 -13.29
C PRO A 176 -2.25 -12.92 -14.43
N LYS A 177 -3.40 -12.40 -14.85
CA LYS A 177 -3.46 -11.34 -15.87
C LYS A 177 -2.76 -10.07 -15.41
N VAL A 178 -3.00 -9.64 -14.15
CA VAL A 178 -2.38 -8.46 -13.55
C VAL A 178 -0.90 -8.69 -13.37
N LEU A 179 -0.52 -9.82 -12.77
CA LEU A 179 0.88 -10.15 -12.53
C LEU A 179 1.70 -10.22 -13.82
N ASN A 180 1.16 -10.86 -14.87
CA ASN A 180 1.84 -10.96 -16.16
C ASN A 180 1.98 -9.57 -16.83
N ALA A 181 0.97 -8.72 -16.73
CA ALA A 181 1.05 -7.35 -17.24
C ALA A 181 2.13 -6.53 -16.50
N MET A 182 2.19 -6.65 -15.17
CA MET A 182 3.22 -5.98 -14.37
C MET A 182 4.63 -6.51 -14.68
N ILE A 183 4.81 -7.83 -14.84
CA ILE A 183 6.09 -8.42 -15.26
C ILE A 183 6.54 -7.84 -16.59
N ASN A 184 5.67 -7.80 -17.58
CA ASN A 184 5.97 -7.24 -18.90
C ASN A 184 6.41 -5.76 -18.81
N ILE A 185 5.73 -4.95 -18.00
CA ILE A 185 6.11 -3.54 -17.78
C ILE A 185 7.50 -3.46 -17.15
N VAL A 186 7.77 -4.26 -16.10
CA VAL A 186 9.06 -4.26 -15.39
C VAL A 186 10.20 -4.66 -16.33
N GLU A 187 10.04 -5.73 -17.11
CA GLU A 187 11.06 -6.23 -18.05
C GLU A 187 11.41 -5.17 -19.10
N LYS A 188 10.39 -4.60 -19.73
CA LYS A 188 10.59 -3.57 -20.78
C LYS A 188 11.17 -2.26 -20.24
N ALA A 189 10.72 -1.81 -19.07
CA ALA A 189 11.27 -0.61 -18.42
C ALA A 189 12.74 -0.80 -18.04
N LYS A 190 13.11 -2.01 -17.59
CA LYS A 190 14.50 -2.36 -17.27
C LYS A 190 15.41 -2.29 -18.49
N GLU A 191 14.95 -2.74 -19.67
CA GLU A 191 15.70 -2.63 -20.94
C GLU A 191 16.01 -1.17 -21.31
N LYS A 192 15.14 -0.24 -20.88
CA LYS A 192 15.29 1.20 -21.10
C LYS A 192 15.98 1.94 -19.94
N ASN A 193 16.43 1.22 -18.91
CA ASN A 193 17.00 1.78 -17.67
C ASN A 193 16.05 2.74 -16.94
N ILE A 194 14.73 2.52 -17.02
CA ILE A 194 13.71 3.29 -16.32
C ILE A 194 13.37 2.57 -15.02
N VAL A 195 13.32 3.33 -13.92
CA VAL A 195 12.92 2.81 -12.60
C VAL A 195 11.45 2.44 -12.62
N VAL A 196 11.10 1.31 -12.00
CA VAL A 196 9.71 0.90 -11.85
C VAL A 196 9.28 1.00 -10.40
N GLY A 197 8.10 1.56 -10.18
CA GLY A 197 7.43 1.65 -8.90
C GLY A 197 6.05 1.00 -8.92
N THR A 198 5.53 0.69 -7.73
CA THR A 198 4.16 0.20 -7.56
C THR A 198 3.65 0.48 -6.15
N PHE A 199 2.33 0.28 -5.99
CA PHE A 199 1.64 0.28 -4.70
C PHE A 199 1.41 -1.15 -4.22
N THR A 200 1.44 -1.36 -2.91
CA THR A 200 0.93 -2.57 -2.25
C THR A 200 0.55 -2.28 -0.80
N ASP A 201 -0.38 -3.05 -0.27
CA ASP A 201 -0.78 -3.09 1.13
C ASP A 201 -0.54 -4.48 1.76
N ASP A 202 0.26 -5.30 1.09
CA ASP A 202 0.58 -6.69 1.47
C ASP A 202 2.11 -6.89 1.52
N TYR A 203 2.64 -7.28 2.67
CA TYR A 203 4.08 -7.52 2.88
C TYR A 203 4.65 -8.64 2.00
N GLU A 204 3.85 -9.68 1.70
CA GLU A 204 4.28 -10.76 0.81
C GLU A 204 4.52 -10.23 -0.61
N MET A 205 3.64 -9.32 -1.04
CA MET A 205 3.75 -8.67 -2.35
C MET A 205 4.95 -7.75 -2.44
N VAL A 206 5.38 -7.09 -1.35
CA VAL A 206 6.64 -6.31 -1.34
C VAL A 206 7.82 -7.18 -1.75
N THR A 207 7.95 -8.35 -1.14
CA THR A 207 9.04 -9.30 -1.47
C THR A 207 8.96 -9.76 -2.93
N LYS A 208 7.77 -10.04 -3.42
CA LYS A 208 7.54 -10.45 -4.81
C LYS A 208 7.96 -9.35 -5.79
N TRP A 209 7.52 -8.10 -5.55
CA TRP A 209 7.84 -6.96 -6.41
C TRP A 209 9.35 -6.67 -6.43
N LYS A 210 10.02 -6.73 -5.27
CA LYS A 210 11.49 -6.60 -5.21
C LYS A 210 12.21 -7.64 -6.06
N ASN A 211 11.78 -8.89 -5.96
CA ASN A 211 12.38 -9.99 -6.73
C ASN A 211 12.14 -9.85 -8.24
N MET A 212 11.07 -9.19 -8.64
CA MET A 212 10.77 -8.86 -10.04
C MET A 212 11.56 -7.66 -10.56
N GLY A 213 12.15 -6.85 -9.69
CA GLY A 213 12.96 -5.68 -10.06
C GLY A 213 12.27 -4.33 -9.88
N VAL A 214 11.15 -4.28 -9.16
CA VAL A 214 10.51 -3.01 -8.76
C VAL A 214 11.32 -2.37 -7.65
N GLN A 215 11.76 -1.12 -7.84
CA GLN A 215 12.69 -0.43 -6.93
C GLN A 215 12.05 0.67 -6.09
N TYR A 216 10.91 1.23 -6.53
CA TYR A 216 10.18 2.33 -5.89
C TYR A 216 8.83 1.78 -5.40
N ILE A 217 8.72 1.51 -4.09
CA ILE A 217 7.57 0.81 -3.52
C ILE A 217 6.83 1.73 -2.56
N SER A 218 5.56 2.03 -2.87
CA SER A 218 4.65 2.69 -1.95
C SER A 218 3.83 1.65 -1.20
N TYR A 219 3.94 1.64 0.14
CA TYR A 219 3.20 0.71 0.98
C TYR A 219 2.04 1.40 1.67
N SER A 220 0.82 0.95 1.38
CA SER A 220 -0.42 1.41 1.99
C SER A 220 -0.67 2.93 1.88
N THR A 221 -1.58 3.43 2.68
CA THR A 221 -1.87 4.84 2.86
C THR A 221 -1.81 5.20 4.33
N ASP A 222 -1.59 6.46 4.67
CA ASP A 222 -1.62 6.97 6.04
C ASP A 222 -2.94 6.60 6.76
N SER A 223 -4.07 6.78 6.09
CA SER A 223 -5.39 6.42 6.59
C SER A 223 -5.58 4.91 6.76
N GLY A 224 -5.07 4.10 5.82
CA GLY A 224 -5.13 2.64 5.89
C GLY A 224 -4.33 2.11 7.08
N MET A 225 -3.08 2.54 7.21
CA MET A 225 -2.22 2.14 8.33
C MET A 225 -2.79 2.57 9.68
N PHE A 226 -3.36 3.78 9.77
CA PHE A 226 -3.99 4.25 11.00
C PHE A 226 -5.22 3.42 11.36
N TYR A 227 -6.06 3.08 10.37
CA TYR A 227 -7.22 2.21 10.57
C TYR A 227 -6.81 0.83 11.06
N ASP A 228 -5.87 0.18 10.38
CA ASP A 228 -5.43 -1.18 10.70
C ASP A 228 -4.83 -1.24 12.12
N TYR A 229 -3.92 -0.33 12.45
CA TYR A 229 -3.33 -0.29 13.78
C TYR A 229 -4.35 0.03 14.87
N SER A 230 -5.27 0.98 14.62
CA SER A 230 -6.34 1.32 15.58
C SER A 230 -7.27 0.14 15.84
N ARG A 231 -7.61 -0.61 14.78
CA ARG A 231 -8.42 -1.84 14.90
C ARG A 231 -7.70 -2.90 15.73
N ASP A 232 -6.41 -3.11 15.45
CA ASP A 232 -5.61 -4.12 16.17
C ASP A 232 -5.47 -3.76 17.65
N VAL A 233 -5.22 -2.49 17.99
CA VAL A 233 -5.20 -1.99 19.37
C VAL A 233 -6.56 -2.20 20.04
N TYR A 234 -7.67 -1.85 19.36
CA TYR A 234 -9.02 -2.05 19.91
C TYR A 234 -9.30 -3.53 20.20
N ASN A 235 -8.96 -4.42 19.29
CA ASN A 235 -9.12 -5.87 19.48
C ASN A 235 -8.29 -6.37 20.67
N ALA A 236 -7.03 -5.95 20.76
CA ALA A 236 -6.16 -6.30 21.89
C ALA A 236 -6.73 -5.81 23.24
N LEU A 237 -7.25 -4.58 23.29
CA LEU A 237 -7.87 -4.03 24.49
C LEU A 237 -9.11 -4.81 24.91
N ARG A 238 -9.93 -5.27 23.98
CA ARG A 238 -11.08 -6.13 24.28
C ARG A 238 -10.68 -7.47 24.88
N MET A 239 -9.56 -8.03 24.44
CA MET A 239 -9.03 -9.29 24.99
C MET A 239 -8.36 -9.09 26.36
N CYS A 240 -7.94 -7.86 26.71
CA CYS A 240 -7.38 -7.55 28.02
C CYS A 240 -8.43 -7.71 29.11
N GLY A 241 -8.22 -8.69 29.99
CA GLY A 241 -9.14 -8.95 31.13
C GLY A 241 -10.25 -9.94 30.83
N GLU A 242 -10.46 -10.38 29.60
CA GLU A 242 -11.18 -11.62 29.38
C GLU A 242 -10.28 -12.76 29.90
N LYS A 243 -10.55 -13.21 31.16
CA LYS A 243 -10.05 -14.52 31.59
C LYS A 243 -10.46 -15.47 30.47
N GLU A 244 -9.51 -16.23 29.92
CA GLU A 244 -9.87 -17.37 29.08
C GLU A 244 -11.01 -18.08 29.79
N LYS A 245 -12.20 -18.05 29.21
CA LYS A 245 -13.26 -18.94 29.64
C LYS A 245 -12.74 -20.32 29.31
N LYS A 246 -12.07 -20.92 30.29
CA LYS A 246 -11.63 -22.27 30.17
C LYS A 246 -12.89 -23.09 29.97
N SER A 247 -13.17 -23.47 28.73
CA SER A 247 -14.27 -24.36 28.42
C SER A 247 -13.94 -25.67 29.10
N LEU A 248 -14.63 -25.96 30.19
CA LEU A 248 -14.50 -27.23 30.86
C LEU A 248 -15.30 -28.25 30.05
N VAL A 249 -14.65 -29.34 29.64
CA VAL A 249 -15.29 -30.39 28.87
C VAL A 249 -15.73 -31.48 29.87
N LEU A 250 -17.04 -31.69 29.90
CA LEU A 250 -17.65 -32.80 30.68
C LEU A 250 -17.97 -33.96 29.71
N ASP A 251 -17.34 -35.11 29.92
CA ASP A 251 -17.73 -36.32 29.23
C ASP A 251 -18.81 -37.06 30.01
N SER A 252 -19.92 -37.36 29.38
CA SER A 252 -21.06 -38.05 29.94
C SER A 252 -21.32 -39.43 29.34
N THR A 253 -20.28 -40.03 28.69
CA THR A 253 -20.42 -41.32 28.01
C THR A 253 -20.89 -42.42 28.94
N LEU A 254 -20.36 -42.48 30.14
CA LEU A 254 -20.75 -43.51 31.12
C LEU A 254 -22.12 -43.24 31.77
N SER A 255 -22.57 -41.98 31.84
CA SER A 255 -23.90 -41.64 32.37
C SER A 255 -24.98 -41.72 31.28
N ASN A 256 -24.87 -40.91 30.23
CA ASN A 256 -25.90 -40.82 29.19
C ASN A 256 -25.78 -41.86 28.10
N GLY A 257 -24.56 -42.27 27.74
CA GLY A 257 -24.31 -43.32 26.74
C GLY A 257 -24.84 -44.69 27.16
N GLY A 258 -24.98 -44.93 28.47
CA GLY A 258 -25.56 -46.16 29.03
C GLY A 258 -27.03 -46.43 28.65
N GLN A 259 -27.80 -45.41 28.28
CA GLN A 259 -29.20 -45.52 27.85
C GLN A 259 -29.37 -46.41 26.64
N VAL A 260 -28.40 -46.45 25.74
CA VAL A 260 -28.44 -47.24 24.47
C VAL A 260 -28.24 -48.73 24.74
N ILE A 261 -27.52 -49.09 25.80
CA ILE A 261 -27.17 -50.47 26.18
C ILE A 261 -27.79 -50.91 27.48
N ASP A 262 -28.84 -50.20 27.91
CA ASP A 262 -29.59 -50.50 29.12
C ASP A 262 -28.68 -50.59 30.38
N TRP A 263 -27.69 -49.64 30.43
CA TRP A 263 -26.68 -49.54 31.51
C TRP A 263 -25.83 -50.78 31.78
N LYS A 264 -25.68 -51.65 30.75
CA LYS A 264 -24.94 -52.92 30.89
C LYS A 264 -23.48 -52.74 30.40
N TYR A 265 -22.72 -51.88 31.03
CA TYR A 265 -21.28 -51.80 30.85
C TYR A 265 -20.62 -52.93 31.65
N SER A 266 -19.69 -53.69 31.00
CA SER A 266 -18.81 -54.54 31.76
C SER A 266 -17.70 -53.74 32.43
N ASP A 267 -17.11 -54.26 33.51
CA ASP A 267 -15.94 -53.61 34.16
C ASP A 267 -14.80 -53.34 33.16
N LYS A 268 -14.69 -54.21 32.15
CA LYS A 268 -13.70 -54.06 31.08
C LYS A 268 -14.01 -52.85 30.18
N ASP A 269 -15.28 -52.62 29.87
CA ASP A 269 -15.72 -51.48 29.05
C ASP A 269 -15.51 -50.17 29.81
N ILE A 270 -15.90 -50.16 31.09
CA ILE A 270 -15.71 -48.99 31.95
C ILE A 270 -14.22 -48.62 32.04
N LYS A 271 -13.37 -49.61 32.32
CA LYS A 271 -11.92 -49.40 32.41
C LYS A 271 -11.33 -48.89 31.09
N PHE A 272 -11.77 -49.45 29.96
CA PHE A 272 -11.32 -49.02 28.64
C PHE A 272 -11.70 -47.57 28.34
N ILE A 273 -12.95 -47.19 28.67
CA ILE A 273 -13.43 -45.79 28.48
C ILE A 273 -12.62 -44.84 29.38
N LEU A 274 -12.43 -45.15 30.65
CA LEU A 274 -11.65 -44.34 31.59
C LEU A 274 -10.20 -44.17 31.13
N ASP A 275 -9.53 -45.26 30.71
CA ASP A 275 -8.15 -45.18 30.18
C ASP A 275 -8.06 -44.24 28.95
N LYS A 276 -9.08 -44.21 28.11
CA LYS A 276 -9.13 -43.30 26.94
C LYS A 276 -9.39 -41.88 27.34
N LEU A 277 -10.29 -41.64 28.30
CA LEU A 277 -10.62 -40.30 28.78
C LEU A 277 -9.48 -39.66 29.59
N GLU A 278 -8.74 -40.48 30.36
CA GLU A 278 -7.56 -40.04 31.12
C GLU A 278 -6.45 -39.50 30.21
N ASN A 279 -6.32 -40.06 28.98
CA ASN A 279 -5.38 -39.58 27.96
C ASN A 279 -5.92 -38.46 27.06
N SER A 280 -7.14 -37.96 27.32
CA SER A 280 -7.78 -36.88 26.59
C SER A 280 -7.65 -35.57 27.39
N LYS A 281 -8.04 -34.43 26.75
CA LYS A 281 -8.09 -33.14 27.43
C LYS A 281 -9.43 -32.86 28.14
N ILE A 282 -10.08 -33.92 28.66
CA ILE A 282 -11.37 -33.84 29.33
C ILE A 282 -11.11 -33.60 30.82
N GLU A 283 -11.73 -32.58 31.39
CA GLU A 283 -11.55 -32.17 32.79
C GLU A 283 -12.52 -32.88 33.76
N PHE A 284 -13.68 -33.31 33.27
CA PHE A 284 -14.70 -33.95 34.08
C PHE A 284 -15.32 -35.15 33.38
N ILE A 285 -15.59 -36.20 34.16
CA ILE A 285 -16.25 -37.43 33.70
C ILE A 285 -17.48 -37.65 34.59
N GLU A 286 -18.65 -37.78 33.98
CA GLU A 286 -19.88 -38.13 34.65
C GLU A 286 -20.03 -39.66 34.66
N MET A 287 -19.89 -40.26 35.84
CA MET A 287 -19.87 -41.75 36.02
C MET A 287 -21.26 -42.38 36.08
N GLY A 288 -22.32 -41.59 36.12
CA GLY A 288 -23.70 -42.05 36.27
C GLY A 288 -24.25 -41.86 37.69
N ILE A 289 -25.45 -42.41 37.97
CA ILE A 289 -26.13 -42.30 39.24
C ILE A 289 -25.75 -43.49 40.13
N LEU A 290 -25.23 -43.20 41.32
CA LEU A 290 -25.05 -44.19 42.35
C LEU A 290 -26.45 -44.62 42.87
N ASN A 291 -26.88 -45.83 42.60
CA ASN A 291 -28.05 -46.38 43.24
C ASN A 291 -27.62 -47.06 44.55
N ASP A 292 -28.09 -46.57 45.67
CA ASP A 292 -27.93 -47.20 46.98
C ASP A 292 -28.84 -48.43 47.12
N THR A 293 -28.79 -49.34 46.17
CA THR A 293 -29.49 -50.63 46.31
C THR A 293 -28.49 -51.75 46.10
N ILE A 294 -27.89 -52.14 47.20
CA ILE A 294 -27.43 -53.51 47.42
C ILE A 294 -28.47 -54.24 48.25
#